data_439d7d867a9522c03c3659f52b300021
#
_entry.id   439d7d867a9522c03c3659f52b300021
#
_cell.length_a   1.000
_cell.length_b   1.000
_cell.length_c   1.000
_cell.angle_alpha   90.00
_cell.angle_beta   90.00
_cell.angle_gamma   90.00
#
_symmetry.space_group_name_H-M   'P 1'
#
loop_
_entity.id
_entity.type
_entity.pdbx_description
1 polymer ?
#
loop_
_entity_poly.entity_id
_entity_poly.type
_entity_poly.pdbx_seq_one_letter_code
_entity_poly.pdbx_strand_id
1 'polypeptide(L)'
;YDSSSAFQCGNYRSTTNQCASHFVRASVLETVILKAIQAVSRYALENEAEFVADLKSIWDESKTKSEDTGQHELEEARKRVAELDTMIQNLYESSMKGVLPERQAQRMIQQYDEEQILLERRMEELENQIRQESVKKADTERFLALVKKYRDCHELTDAMLYSFIDRVEV
;
A
#
# COMPACT_ATOMS: atom_id res chain seq x y z
N TYR A 1 -33.94 -9.34 -2.10
CA TYR A 1 -34.10 -9.17 -3.55
C TYR A 1 -35.09 -10.22 -4.06
N ASP A 2 -35.99 -9.80 -4.93
CA ASP A 2 -36.95 -10.71 -5.53
C ASP A 2 -36.21 -11.67 -6.49
N SER A 3 -36.46 -12.98 -6.36
CA SER A 3 -35.78 -14.03 -7.16
C SER A 3 -36.00 -13.91 -8.68
N SER A 4 -36.86 -13.00 -9.11
CA SER A 4 -37.14 -12.67 -10.51
C SER A 4 -36.28 -11.54 -11.07
N SER A 5 -35.51 -10.81 -10.24
CA SER A 5 -34.72 -9.67 -10.68
C SER A 5 -33.47 -10.12 -11.48
N ALA A 6 -33.14 -9.36 -12.52
CA ALA A 6 -31.98 -9.61 -13.36
C ALA A 6 -31.26 -8.28 -13.69
N PHE A 7 -29.94 -8.35 -13.74
CA PHE A 7 -29.09 -7.27 -14.24
C PHE A 7 -28.96 -7.41 -15.75
N GLN A 8 -29.12 -6.31 -16.47
CA GLN A 8 -29.00 -6.26 -17.92
C GLN A 8 -27.96 -5.24 -18.35
N CYS A 9 -27.17 -5.57 -19.37
CA CYS A 9 -26.17 -4.68 -19.91
C CYS A 9 -26.77 -3.32 -20.33
N GLY A 10 -26.24 -2.22 -19.81
CA GLY A 10 -26.70 -0.86 -20.12
C GLY A 10 -26.51 -0.50 -21.60
N ASN A 11 -25.46 -0.98 -22.24
CA ASN A 11 -25.19 -0.74 -23.67
C ASN A 11 -26.18 -1.47 -24.60
N TYR A 12 -26.77 -2.58 -24.15
CA TYR A 12 -27.84 -3.24 -24.90
C TYR A 12 -29.16 -2.46 -24.84
N ARG A 13 -29.42 -1.78 -23.71
CA ARG A 13 -30.62 -0.93 -23.55
C ARG A 13 -30.49 0.43 -24.26
N SER A 14 -29.26 0.88 -24.50
CA SER A 14 -29.02 2.13 -25.25
C SER A 14 -29.22 1.88 -26.72
N THR A 15 -29.77 2.87 -27.43
CA THR A 15 -30.10 2.82 -28.87
C THR A 15 -28.95 2.55 -29.81
N THR A 16 -27.74 2.37 -29.31
CA THR A 16 -26.52 2.16 -30.11
C THR A 16 -26.29 0.73 -30.55
N ASN A 17 -27.06 -0.23 -30.05
CA ASN A 17 -27.06 -1.65 -30.45
C ASN A 17 -25.67 -2.31 -30.65
N GLN A 18 -24.68 -1.85 -29.90
CA GLN A 18 -23.29 -2.29 -30.01
C GLN A 18 -22.97 -3.54 -29.18
N CYS A 19 -23.93 -4.05 -28.43
CA CYS A 19 -23.72 -5.17 -27.52
C CYS A 19 -24.82 -6.23 -27.73
N ALA A 20 -24.47 -7.50 -27.69
CA ALA A 20 -25.45 -8.58 -27.69
C ALA A 20 -26.22 -8.58 -26.36
N SER A 21 -27.42 -9.21 -26.33
CA SER A 21 -28.23 -9.29 -25.12
C SER A 21 -27.49 -10.06 -24.00
N HIS A 22 -27.05 -9.35 -22.99
CA HIS A 22 -26.44 -9.93 -21.80
C HIS A 22 -27.30 -9.62 -20.58
N PHE A 23 -27.68 -10.66 -19.87
CA PHE A 23 -28.36 -10.52 -18.59
C PHE A 23 -27.90 -11.61 -17.63
N VAL A 24 -27.85 -11.27 -16.35
CA VAL A 24 -27.53 -12.19 -15.26
C VAL A 24 -28.64 -12.08 -14.22
N ARG A 25 -29.20 -13.22 -13.80
CA ARG A 25 -30.17 -13.23 -12.69
C ARG A 25 -29.48 -12.87 -11.38
N ALA A 26 -30.12 -12.06 -10.56
CA ALA A 26 -29.59 -11.66 -9.26
C ALA A 26 -29.21 -12.86 -8.40
N SER A 27 -30.08 -13.89 -8.34
CA SER A 27 -29.82 -15.11 -7.55
C SER A 27 -28.61 -15.92 -8.03
N VAL A 28 -28.32 -15.90 -9.34
CA VAL A 28 -27.09 -16.55 -9.87
C VAL A 28 -25.87 -15.75 -9.46
N LEU A 29 -25.92 -14.42 -9.56
CA LEU A 29 -24.81 -13.55 -9.18
C LEU A 29 -24.53 -13.67 -7.68
N GLU A 30 -25.56 -13.63 -6.82
CA GLU A 30 -25.43 -13.85 -5.37
C GLU A 30 -24.78 -15.18 -5.04
N THR A 31 -25.21 -16.26 -5.73
CA THR A 31 -24.63 -17.58 -5.54
C THR A 31 -23.15 -17.64 -5.95
N VAL A 32 -22.78 -17.01 -7.06
CA VAL A 32 -21.39 -16.97 -7.52
C VAL A 32 -20.52 -16.16 -6.57
N ILE A 33 -21.00 -14.99 -6.13
CA ILE A 33 -20.29 -14.14 -5.17
C ILE A 33 -20.09 -14.87 -3.84
N LEU A 34 -21.15 -15.48 -3.29
CA LEU A 34 -21.05 -16.22 -2.05
C LEU A 34 -20.03 -17.36 -2.13
N LYS A 35 -20.06 -18.14 -3.24
CA LYS A 35 -19.09 -19.23 -3.45
C LYS A 35 -17.65 -18.69 -3.59
N ALA A 36 -17.46 -17.56 -4.26
CA ALA A 36 -16.15 -16.94 -4.38
C ALA A 36 -15.62 -16.49 -3.01
N ILE A 37 -16.45 -15.81 -2.20
CA ILE A 37 -16.10 -15.41 -0.84
C ILE A 37 -15.77 -16.64 0.02
N GLN A 38 -16.58 -17.70 -0.03
CA GLN A 38 -16.35 -18.92 0.71
C GLN A 38 -15.04 -19.63 0.29
N ALA A 39 -14.73 -19.68 -1.00
CA ALA A 39 -13.51 -20.30 -1.52
C ALA A 39 -12.26 -19.56 -1.05
N VAL A 40 -12.23 -18.21 -1.19
CA VAL A 40 -11.12 -17.38 -0.74
C VAL A 40 -10.98 -17.44 0.80
N SER A 41 -12.11 -17.40 1.50
CA SER A 41 -12.11 -17.47 2.96
C SER A 41 -11.56 -18.81 3.47
N ARG A 42 -11.93 -19.92 2.84
CA ARG A 42 -11.41 -21.24 3.17
C ARG A 42 -9.90 -21.30 2.94
N TYR A 43 -9.43 -20.87 1.78
CA TYR A 43 -8.00 -20.85 1.46
C TYR A 43 -7.22 -19.99 2.47
N ALA A 44 -7.70 -18.78 2.76
CA ALA A 44 -7.07 -17.88 3.70
C ALA A 44 -7.01 -18.41 5.14
N LEU A 45 -7.97 -19.24 5.56
CA LEU A 45 -8.00 -19.82 6.92
C LEU A 45 -7.21 -21.11 7.04
N GLU A 46 -7.25 -21.96 6.00
CA GLU A 46 -6.53 -23.24 6.00
C GLU A 46 -5.02 -23.04 5.80
N ASN A 47 -4.63 -21.98 5.06
CA ASN A 47 -3.25 -21.71 4.68
C ASN A 47 -2.87 -20.24 4.99
N GLU A 48 -3.14 -19.76 6.22
CA GLU A 48 -2.98 -18.34 6.57
C GLU A 48 -1.56 -17.80 6.25
N ALA A 49 -0.53 -18.57 6.55
CA ALA A 49 0.86 -18.17 6.28
C ALA A 49 1.17 -18.10 4.78
N GLU A 50 0.70 -19.06 3.99
CA GLU A 50 0.87 -19.10 2.53
C GLU A 50 0.05 -17.99 1.86
N PHE A 51 -1.20 -17.80 2.30
CA PHE A 51 -2.05 -16.71 1.82
C PHE A 51 -1.44 -15.34 2.05
N VAL A 52 -0.87 -15.09 3.23
CA VAL A 52 -0.16 -13.83 3.53
C VAL A 52 1.11 -13.70 2.68
N ALA A 53 1.82 -14.80 2.43
CA ALA A 53 2.98 -14.80 1.54
C ALA A 53 2.59 -14.50 0.09
N ASP A 54 1.51 -15.09 -0.41
CA ASP A 54 0.96 -14.83 -1.75
C ASP A 54 0.52 -13.37 -1.92
N LEU A 55 -0.19 -12.82 -0.93
CA LEU A 55 -0.55 -11.40 -0.94
C LEU A 55 0.69 -10.50 -0.97
N LYS A 56 1.70 -10.83 -0.17
CA LYS A 56 2.97 -10.09 -0.21
C LYS A 56 3.64 -10.20 -1.56
N SER A 57 3.67 -11.38 -2.19
CA SER A 57 4.28 -11.56 -3.52
C SER A 57 3.56 -10.76 -4.60
N ILE A 58 2.24 -10.69 -4.57
CA ILE A 58 1.42 -9.88 -5.49
C ILE A 58 1.70 -8.37 -5.29
N TRP A 59 1.93 -7.95 -4.04
CA TRP A 59 2.24 -6.55 -3.73
C TRP A 59 3.72 -6.21 -3.90
N ASP A 60 4.62 -7.21 -3.85
CA ASP A 60 6.07 -7.09 -3.89
C ASP A 60 6.68 -7.41 -5.26
N GLU A 61 6.00 -7.17 -6.37
CA GLU A 61 6.70 -7.13 -7.66
C GLU A 61 7.76 -6.01 -7.73
N SER A 62 7.91 -5.22 -6.67
CA SER A 62 8.97 -4.23 -6.55
C SER A 62 9.50 -4.05 -5.12
N LYS A 63 10.64 -4.71 -4.82
CA LYS A 63 11.59 -4.42 -3.73
C LYS A 63 11.35 -5.06 -2.37
N THR A 64 11.95 -6.21 -2.21
CA THR A 64 12.39 -6.80 -0.92
C THR A 64 13.47 -5.95 -0.24
N LYS A 65 13.08 -4.99 0.57
CA LYS A 65 13.85 -4.64 1.77
C LYS A 65 12.93 -4.87 2.95
N SER A 66 13.37 -5.62 3.95
CA SER A 66 12.57 -5.87 5.14
C SER A 66 12.26 -4.54 5.85
N GLU A 67 11.09 -4.42 6.47
CA GLU A 67 10.64 -3.25 7.26
C GLU A 67 11.74 -2.77 8.23
N ASP A 68 12.43 -3.70 8.88
CA ASP A 68 13.55 -3.44 9.78
C ASP A 68 14.73 -2.73 9.10
N THR A 69 15.05 -3.09 7.87
CA THR A 69 16.16 -2.48 7.12
C THR A 69 15.82 -1.05 6.71
N GLY A 70 14.57 -0.80 6.31
CA GLY A 70 14.10 0.54 5.93
C GLY A 70 14.08 1.52 7.10
N GLN A 71 13.61 1.06 8.26
CA GLN A 71 13.61 1.88 9.49
C GLN A 71 15.02 2.19 9.97
N HIS A 72 15.91 1.21 9.96
CA HIS A 72 17.30 1.41 10.34
C HIS A 72 18.01 2.41 9.41
N GLU A 73 17.83 2.27 8.09
CA GLU A 73 18.38 3.19 7.08
C GLU A 73 17.85 4.62 7.29
N LEU A 74 16.57 4.77 7.63
CA LEU A 74 15.96 6.08 7.92
C LEU A 74 16.56 6.72 9.19
N GLU A 75 16.78 5.94 10.24
CA GLU A 75 17.40 6.43 11.47
C GLU A 75 18.86 6.83 11.26
N GLU A 76 19.62 6.07 10.48
CA GLU A 76 21.01 6.42 10.14
C GLU A 76 21.07 7.69 9.29
N ALA A 77 20.16 7.84 8.31
CA ALA A 77 20.08 9.07 7.52
C ALA A 77 19.75 10.29 8.40
N ARG A 78 18.80 10.19 9.32
CA ARG A 78 18.46 11.27 10.28
C ARG A 78 19.64 11.65 11.16
N LYS A 79 20.36 10.66 11.68
CA LYS A 79 21.58 10.87 12.45
C LYS A 79 22.63 11.64 11.63
N ARG A 80 22.84 11.20 10.39
CA ARG A 80 23.83 11.81 9.51
C ARG A 80 23.49 13.26 9.18
N VAL A 81 22.22 13.57 8.92
CA VAL A 81 21.76 14.96 8.72
C VAL A 81 22.08 15.83 9.94
N ALA A 82 21.77 15.36 11.15
CA ALA A 82 22.07 16.11 12.39
C ALA A 82 23.58 16.30 12.62
N GLU A 83 24.41 15.33 12.23
CA GLU A 83 25.88 15.49 12.25
C GLU A 83 26.34 16.56 11.27
N LEU A 84 25.80 16.56 10.04
CA LEU A 84 26.12 17.56 9.02
C LEU A 84 25.73 18.97 9.46
N ASP A 85 24.56 19.15 10.06
CA ASP A 85 24.14 20.42 10.66
C ASP A 85 25.16 20.94 11.66
N THR A 86 25.64 20.07 12.55
CA THR A 86 26.67 20.40 13.54
C THR A 86 27.98 20.77 12.88
N MET A 87 28.38 20.05 11.82
CA MET A 87 29.61 20.33 11.08
C MET A 87 29.53 21.67 10.34
N ILE A 88 28.40 21.97 9.70
CA ILE A 88 28.16 23.24 9.00
C ILE A 88 28.25 24.40 9.99
N GLN A 89 27.60 24.27 11.17
CA GLN A 89 27.66 25.28 12.21
C GLN A 89 29.10 25.52 12.68
N ASN A 90 29.86 24.46 12.93
CA ASN A 90 31.27 24.54 13.36
C ASN A 90 32.17 25.21 12.28
N LEU A 91 31.94 24.89 11.02
CA LEU A 91 32.66 25.52 9.89
C LEU A 91 32.37 27.02 9.82
N TYR A 92 31.10 27.38 9.95
CA TYR A 92 30.67 28.78 9.97
C TYR A 92 31.34 29.55 11.11
N GLU A 93 31.31 29.02 12.34
CA GLU A 93 31.95 29.63 13.49
C GLU A 93 33.49 29.76 13.34
N SER A 94 34.14 28.72 12.78
CA SER A 94 35.58 28.72 12.56
C SER A 94 36.01 29.76 11.52
N SER A 95 35.18 29.94 10.48
CA SER A 95 35.38 30.97 9.49
C SER A 95 35.22 32.36 10.07
N MET A 96 34.18 32.59 10.90
CA MET A 96 33.95 33.88 11.59
C MET A 96 35.06 34.25 12.57
N LYS A 97 35.69 33.25 13.22
CA LYS A 97 36.83 33.45 14.10
C LYS A 97 38.17 33.61 13.35
N GLY A 98 38.16 33.55 12.02
CA GLY A 98 39.36 33.66 11.20
C GLY A 98 40.32 32.46 11.24
N VAL A 99 39.88 31.34 11.84
CA VAL A 99 40.68 30.11 11.96
C VAL A 99 40.70 29.37 10.61
N LEU A 100 39.58 29.41 9.88
CA LEU A 100 39.44 28.78 8.58
C LEU A 100 39.19 29.85 7.49
N PRO A 101 39.95 29.87 6.37
CA PRO A 101 39.70 30.77 5.27
C PRO A 101 38.28 30.63 4.73
N GLU A 102 37.56 31.73 4.53
CA GLU A 102 36.18 31.80 4.11
C GLU A 102 35.91 30.93 2.87
N ARG A 103 36.79 31.01 1.86
CA ARG A 103 36.66 30.24 0.62
C ARG A 103 36.70 28.70 0.86
N GLN A 104 37.45 28.25 1.88
CA GLN A 104 37.50 26.83 2.24
C GLN A 104 36.25 26.42 2.99
N ALA A 105 35.81 27.26 3.96
CA ALA A 105 34.57 27.02 4.68
C ALA A 105 33.37 26.91 3.73
N GLN A 106 33.21 27.85 2.82
CA GLN A 106 32.14 27.84 1.81
C GLN A 106 32.13 26.57 0.96
N ARG A 107 33.29 26.09 0.51
CA ARG A 107 33.38 24.85 -0.26
C ARG A 107 32.94 23.63 0.55
N MET A 108 33.35 23.55 1.81
CA MET A 108 32.98 22.43 2.68
C MET A 108 31.50 22.50 3.04
N ILE A 109 30.96 23.66 3.34
CA ILE A 109 29.54 23.86 3.59
C ILE A 109 28.72 23.41 2.37
N GLN A 110 29.10 23.84 1.17
CA GLN A 110 28.40 23.41 -0.02
C GLN A 110 28.40 21.89 -0.21
N GLN A 111 29.51 21.21 0.08
CA GLN A 111 29.56 19.74 0.01
C GLN A 111 28.62 19.07 1.02
N TYR A 112 28.53 19.62 2.24
CA TYR A 112 27.64 19.11 3.27
C TYR A 112 26.17 19.39 2.95
N ASP A 113 25.85 20.56 2.40
CA ASP A 113 24.50 20.88 1.94
C ASP A 113 24.05 19.93 0.80
N GLU A 114 24.94 19.63 -0.15
CA GLU A 114 24.66 18.67 -1.23
C GLU A 114 24.39 17.26 -0.67
N GLU A 115 25.17 16.81 0.33
CA GLU A 115 24.96 15.55 1.04
C GLU A 115 23.63 15.54 1.80
N GLN A 116 23.27 16.63 2.49
CA GLN A 116 21.99 16.77 3.20
C GLN A 116 20.81 16.65 2.24
N ILE A 117 20.82 17.34 1.13
CA ILE A 117 19.74 17.29 0.11
C ILE A 117 19.53 15.85 -0.38
N LEU A 118 20.60 15.09 -0.58
CA LEU A 118 20.49 13.70 -1.01
C LEU A 118 19.90 12.80 0.09
N LEU A 119 20.34 13.01 1.33
CA LEU A 119 19.82 12.27 2.48
C LEU A 119 18.36 12.58 2.75
N GLU A 120 17.95 13.85 2.68
CA GLU A 120 16.56 14.28 2.88
C GLU A 120 15.62 13.64 1.83
N ARG A 121 16.00 13.61 0.57
CA ARG A 121 15.24 12.90 -0.47
C ARG A 121 15.15 11.41 -0.17
N ARG A 122 16.25 10.81 0.27
CA ARG A 122 16.26 9.40 0.63
C ARG A 122 15.36 9.09 1.82
N MET A 123 15.34 9.97 2.81
CA MET A 123 14.43 9.89 3.96
C MET A 123 12.96 9.96 3.53
N GLU A 124 12.60 10.88 2.64
CA GLU A 124 11.24 10.99 2.10
C GLU A 124 10.81 9.70 1.36
N GLU A 125 11.69 9.13 0.54
CA GLU A 125 11.45 7.86 -0.14
C GLU A 125 11.21 6.72 0.86
N LEU A 126 12.07 6.60 1.89
CA LEU A 126 11.97 5.57 2.92
C LEU A 126 10.69 5.73 3.76
N GLU A 127 10.34 6.95 4.17
CA GLU A 127 9.12 7.24 4.90
C GLU A 127 7.86 6.86 4.09
N ASN A 128 7.85 7.14 2.80
CA ASN A 128 6.77 6.74 1.91
C ASN A 128 6.68 5.22 1.75
N GLN A 129 7.82 4.52 1.63
CA GLN A 129 7.86 3.05 1.56
C GLN A 129 7.32 2.42 2.85
N ILE A 130 7.81 2.84 4.02
CA ILE A 130 7.36 2.35 5.33
C ILE A 130 5.86 2.59 5.52
N ARG A 131 5.36 3.77 5.10
CA ARG A 131 3.92 4.09 5.17
C ARG A 131 3.10 3.15 4.28
N GLN A 132 3.53 2.89 3.05
CA GLN A 132 2.83 1.98 2.15
C GLN A 132 2.80 0.55 2.69
N GLU A 133 3.91 0.07 3.25
CA GLU A 133 3.99 -1.26 3.87
C GLU A 133 3.06 -1.39 5.08
N SER A 134 3.02 -0.38 5.95
CA SER A 134 2.11 -0.39 7.11
C SER A 134 0.63 -0.37 6.71
N VAL A 135 0.25 0.34 5.64
CA VAL A 135 -1.12 0.32 5.10
C VAL A 135 -1.45 -1.08 4.56
N LYS A 136 -0.58 -1.68 3.75
CA LYS A 136 -0.78 -3.04 3.21
C LYS A 136 -0.93 -4.08 4.33
N LYS A 137 -0.13 -3.99 5.38
CA LYS A 137 -0.21 -4.87 6.54
C LYS A 137 -1.55 -4.73 7.27
N ALA A 138 -1.98 -3.49 7.52
CA ALA A 138 -3.27 -3.21 8.15
C ALA A 138 -4.46 -3.72 7.31
N ASP A 139 -4.39 -3.57 5.98
CA ASP A 139 -5.42 -4.07 5.06
C ASP A 139 -5.45 -5.61 5.05
N THR A 140 -4.30 -6.28 5.11
CA THR A 140 -4.20 -7.74 5.22
C THR A 140 -4.83 -8.23 6.53
N GLU A 141 -4.48 -7.62 7.66
CA GLU A 141 -5.03 -7.97 8.98
C GLU A 141 -6.55 -7.75 9.01
N ARG A 142 -7.02 -6.64 8.44
CA ARG A 142 -8.45 -6.34 8.31
C ARG A 142 -9.17 -7.38 7.45
N PHE A 143 -8.59 -7.78 6.32
CA PHE A 143 -9.15 -8.82 5.47
C PHE A 143 -9.25 -10.16 6.20
N LEU A 144 -8.18 -10.60 6.89
CA LEU A 144 -8.19 -11.83 7.68
C LEU A 144 -9.23 -11.79 8.81
N ALA A 145 -9.41 -10.64 9.45
CA ALA A 145 -10.45 -10.46 10.46
C ALA A 145 -11.87 -10.60 9.87
N LEU A 146 -12.11 -10.05 8.66
CA LEU A 146 -13.36 -10.20 7.93
C LEU A 146 -13.63 -11.66 7.55
N VAL A 147 -12.62 -12.34 7.03
CA VAL A 147 -12.70 -13.77 6.69
C VAL A 147 -13.06 -14.62 7.90
N LYS A 148 -12.40 -14.37 9.03
CA LYS A 148 -12.69 -15.06 10.30
C LYS A 148 -14.12 -14.78 10.79
N LYS A 149 -14.61 -13.54 10.64
CA LYS A 149 -15.97 -13.13 11.02
C LYS A 149 -17.05 -13.82 10.19
N TYR A 150 -16.82 -13.99 8.89
CA TYR A 150 -17.81 -14.52 7.96
C TYR A 150 -17.55 -15.97 7.53
N ARG A 151 -16.71 -16.68 8.27
CA ARG A 151 -16.27 -18.06 7.98
C ARG A 151 -17.42 -19.04 7.72
N ASP A 152 -18.46 -18.97 8.55
CA ASP A 152 -19.57 -19.92 8.55
C ASP A 152 -20.86 -19.33 7.94
N CYS A 153 -20.74 -18.26 7.14
CA CYS A 153 -21.90 -17.65 6.48
C CYS A 153 -22.39 -18.51 5.31
N HIS A 154 -23.67 -18.85 5.35
CA HIS A 154 -24.36 -19.61 4.31
C HIS A 154 -25.17 -18.73 3.34
N GLU A 155 -25.41 -17.48 3.71
CA GLU A 155 -26.18 -16.52 2.94
C GLU A 155 -25.36 -15.25 2.73
N LEU A 156 -25.48 -14.67 1.53
CA LEU A 156 -24.86 -13.40 1.19
C LEU A 156 -25.63 -12.27 1.85
N THR A 157 -24.96 -11.49 2.68
CA THR A 157 -25.55 -10.29 3.33
C THR A 157 -25.00 -9.03 2.68
N ASP A 158 -25.76 -7.92 2.78
CA ASP A 158 -25.30 -6.60 2.30
C ASP A 158 -23.97 -6.21 2.95
N ALA A 159 -23.78 -6.53 4.24
CA ALA A 159 -22.53 -6.26 4.95
C ALA A 159 -21.33 -7.04 4.37
N MET A 160 -21.54 -8.27 3.87
CA MET A 160 -20.51 -9.03 3.18
C MET A 160 -20.20 -8.40 1.81
N LEU A 161 -21.22 -8.04 1.04
CA LEU A 161 -21.04 -7.39 -0.25
C LEU A 161 -20.17 -6.15 -0.11
N TYR A 162 -20.52 -5.22 0.76
CA TYR A 162 -19.76 -3.99 0.98
C TYR A 162 -18.35 -4.22 1.58
N SER A 163 -18.13 -5.36 2.25
CA SER A 163 -16.83 -5.65 2.88
C SER A 163 -15.84 -6.35 1.94
N PHE A 164 -16.34 -7.19 1.02
CA PHE A 164 -15.50 -8.04 0.19
C PHE A 164 -15.48 -7.62 -1.28
N ILE A 165 -16.47 -6.89 -1.77
CA ILE A 165 -16.67 -6.59 -3.18
C ILE A 165 -16.61 -5.08 -3.40
N ASP A 166 -15.69 -4.63 -4.21
CA ASP A 166 -15.61 -3.23 -4.66
C ASP A 166 -16.58 -3.02 -5.83
N ARG A 167 -16.51 -3.88 -6.84
CA ARG A 167 -17.41 -3.85 -8.00
C ARG A 167 -17.53 -5.22 -8.66
N VAL A 168 -18.63 -5.39 -9.39
CA VAL A 168 -18.86 -6.56 -10.23
C VAL A 168 -18.99 -6.11 -11.68
N GLU A 169 -18.16 -6.68 -12.57
CA GLU A 169 -18.22 -6.45 -14.01
C GLU A 169 -18.88 -7.67 -14.66
N VAL A 170 -19.91 -7.41 -15.51
CA VAL A 170 -20.71 -8.46 -16.17
C VAL A 170 -20.64 -8.28 -17.69
#